data_40013f5cdbb5938ddd29ef8198936b3a
#
_entry.id   40013f5cdbb5938ddd29ef8198936b3a
#
_cell.length_a   1.000
_cell.length_b   1.000
_cell.length_c   1.000
_cell.angle_alpha   90.00
_cell.angle_beta   90.00
_cell.angle_gamma   90.00
#
_symmetry.space_group_name_H-M   'P 1'
#
loop_
_entity.id
_entity.type
_entity.pdbx_description
1 polymer ?
#
loop_
_entity_poly.entity_id
_entity_poly.type
_entity_poly.pdbx_seq_one_letter_code
_entity_poly.pdbx_strand_id
1 'polypeptide(L)'
;MAQQGNSVSGRSSDGLTRQQRQARRQRQLELQRKKRRRTLFGILFLLALVGGMFLIWTLHGASGLPEDELDELDMEDLDDEAEEALYEGPPVATIAFVGDISTSSDQVKAVTKPDGTYDFPAVFEDIAEYLSADAVAYAVADFETSLVDGEPYGLEPYYNSPIELAGTLRGLGIRLMSTANTYALNNGIEGMVSTKNYLTAAKLRSVGTYASQEERDRSGGAYIRNIHKIKFAFLSYTKGTDSVTMPEGCEYALNTLYSDYSDYWSDLRTSQIRRDIQAAKDAGAEVIIVLLHWGSEYSRTVSEPQRELAELLLSYGVDVIIGTHSHLVTEMGFEKVELSDGSSKQCFVAYGLGDFYTDPARENARQSLILNLEFSRDDSGRVTITNANYVPIYNHITEENGVRQFHLLDVYENLAELKRVDMTSVQAELFNELLDTIDTMHNYGGEELDAGPSERDRRIVAKALEEGEISDSTIRSLREAEEAAAEQAAREQREAQEADVENSEE
;
A
#
# COMPACT_ATOMS: atom_id res chain seq x y z
N MET A 1 40.44 -14.01 -57.36
CA MET A 1 40.29 -14.56 -56.02
C MET A 1 39.67 -13.50 -55.13
N ALA A 2 38.35 -13.62 -54.89
CA ALA A 2 37.58 -12.64 -54.13
C ALA A 2 37.48 -13.13 -52.68
N GLN A 3 37.83 -12.27 -51.73
CA GLN A 3 37.57 -12.48 -50.32
C GLN A 3 36.21 -11.88 -49.97
N GLN A 4 35.32 -12.75 -49.52
CA GLN A 4 34.03 -12.35 -48.92
C GLN A 4 34.31 -11.93 -47.47
N GLY A 5 33.93 -10.70 -47.15
CA GLY A 5 33.91 -10.19 -45.77
C GLY A 5 32.58 -10.49 -45.12
N ASN A 6 32.56 -11.31 -44.09
CA ASN A 6 31.40 -11.53 -43.21
C ASN A 6 31.22 -10.33 -42.30
N SER A 7 30.10 -9.62 -42.46
CA SER A 7 29.67 -8.61 -41.51
C SER A 7 28.92 -9.29 -40.34
N VAL A 8 29.54 -9.32 -39.18
CA VAL A 8 28.90 -9.71 -37.91
C VAL A 8 27.99 -8.58 -37.46
N SER A 9 26.68 -8.79 -37.57
CA SER A 9 25.67 -7.89 -36.99
C SER A 9 25.65 -8.07 -35.47
N GLY A 10 26.17 -7.09 -34.75
CA GLY A 10 26.06 -7.05 -33.31
C GLY A 10 24.60 -7.01 -32.83
N ARG A 11 24.15 -8.05 -32.21
CA ARG A 11 22.92 -8.03 -31.39
C ARG A 11 23.26 -7.33 -30.08
N SER A 12 22.52 -6.26 -29.74
CA SER A 12 22.58 -5.61 -28.44
C SER A 12 21.58 -6.27 -27.49
N SER A 13 21.85 -6.19 -26.20
CA SER A 13 21.26 -6.91 -25.07
C SER A 13 19.74 -6.86 -24.87
N ASP A 14 19.00 -6.11 -25.65
CA ASP A 14 17.57 -5.87 -25.44
C ASP A 14 16.63 -6.47 -26.53
N GLY A 15 17.10 -7.44 -27.30
CA GLY A 15 16.28 -8.28 -28.21
C GLY A 15 15.43 -7.55 -29.28
N LEU A 16 15.29 -6.25 -29.18
CA LEU A 16 14.41 -5.44 -30.02
C LEU A 16 15.03 -5.11 -31.37
N THR A 17 14.23 -5.20 -32.46
CA THR A 17 14.64 -4.76 -33.79
C THR A 17 14.85 -3.24 -33.83
N ARG A 18 15.65 -2.78 -34.82
CA ARG A 18 15.91 -1.34 -35.01
C ARG A 18 14.62 -0.53 -35.20
N GLN A 19 13.60 -1.12 -35.84
CA GLN A 19 12.28 -0.50 -36.00
C GLN A 19 11.49 -0.42 -34.67
N GLN A 20 11.52 -1.44 -33.88
CA GLN A 20 10.85 -1.43 -32.55
C GLN A 20 11.47 -0.41 -31.61
N ARG A 21 12.81 -0.24 -31.61
CA ARG A 21 13.48 0.82 -30.83
C ARG A 21 13.12 2.22 -31.34
N GLN A 22 13.01 2.41 -32.65
CA GLN A 22 12.58 3.70 -33.18
C GLN A 22 11.14 4.03 -32.79
N ALA A 23 10.23 3.05 -32.87
CA ALA A 23 8.84 3.20 -32.46
C ALA A 23 8.71 3.49 -30.95
N ARG A 24 9.50 2.79 -30.11
CA ARG A 24 9.54 3.05 -28.65
C ARG A 24 10.07 4.44 -28.32
N ARG A 25 11.13 4.87 -29.03
CA ARG A 25 11.70 6.23 -28.88
C ARG A 25 10.73 7.32 -29.36
N GLN A 26 10.00 7.09 -30.43
CA GLN A 26 8.97 8.02 -30.90
C GLN A 26 7.80 8.11 -29.92
N ARG A 27 7.34 6.98 -29.36
CA ARG A 27 6.29 6.94 -28.36
C ARG A 27 6.70 7.66 -27.07
N GLN A 28 7.94 7.48 -26.61
CA GLN A 28 8.48 8.23 -25.46
C GLN A 28 8.58 9.73 -25.73
N LEU A 29 9.00 10.13 -26.94
CA LEU A 29 9.06 11.55 -27.33
C LEU A 29 7.66 12.18 -27.44
N GLU A 30 6.66 11.43 -27.88
CA GLU A 30 5.26 11.87 -27.91
C GLU A 30 4.69 12.01 -26.51
N LEU A 31 4.96 11.07 -25.61
CA LEU A 31 4.58 11.15 -24.20
C LEU A 31 5.24 12.34 -23.51
N GLN A 32 6.54 12.56 -23.73
CA GLN A 32 7.24 13.73 -23.21
C GLN A 32 6.70 15.06 -23.77
N ARG A 33 6.30 15.09 -25.05
CA ARG A 33 5.65 16.26 -25.66
C ARG A 33 4.26 16.50 -25.09
N LYS A 34 3.47 15.44 -24.84
CA LYS A 34 2.17 15.53 -24.15
C LYS A 34 2.36 16.01 -22.70
N LYS A 35 3.34 15.47 -21.98
CA LYS A 35 3.66 15.89 -20.59
C LYS A 35 4.07 17.36 -20.54
N ARG A 36 4.98 17.82 -21.44
CA ARG A 36 5.36 19.24 -21.54
C ARG A 36 4.19 20.17 -21.90
N ARG A 37 3.29 19.74 -22.82
CA ARG A 37 2.08 20.52 -23.15
C ARG A 37 1.14 20.61 -21.95
N ARG A 38 0.94 19.53 -21.18
CA ARG A 38 0.13 19.51 -19.96
C ARG A 38 0.70 20.44 -18.90
N THR A 39 2.02 20.38 -18.64
CA THR A 39 2.70 21.28 -17.71
C THR A 39 2.56 22.75 -18.15
N LEU A 40 2.70 23.04 -19.44
CA LEU A 40 2.55 24.40 -19.96
C LEU A 40 1.10 24.92 -19.83
N PHE A 41 0.12 24.06 -20.03
CA PHE A 41 -1.30 24.39 -19.85
C PHE A 41 -1.62 24.62 -18.37
N GLY A 42 -1.09 23.79 -17.46
CA GLY A 42 -1.22 23.98 -16.01
C GLY A 42 -0.64 25.31 -15.54
N ILE A 43 0.58 25.66 -16.02
CA ILE A 43 1.21 26.96 -15.72
C ILE A 43 0.38 28.13 -16.29
N LEU A 44 -0.14 28.02 -17.50
CA LEU A 44 -0.98 29.06 -18.11
C LEU A 44 -2.31 29.22 -17.37
N PHE A 45 -2.90 28.11 -16.91
CA PHE A 45 -4.12 28.13 -16.11
C PHE A 45 -3.88 28.77 -14.73
N LEU A 46 -2.76 28.43 -14.07
CA LEU A 46 -2.34 29.05 -12.82
C LEU A 46 -2.09 30.57 -12.98
N LEU A 47 -1.42 30.96 -14.06
CA LEU A 47 -1.21 32.38 -14.38
C LEU A 47 -2.51 33.11 -14.70
N ALA A 48 -3.50 32.44 -15.29
CA ALA A 48 -4.84 32.98 -15.54
C ALA A 48 -5.65 33.13 -14.23
N LEU A 49 -5.53 32.18 -13.30
CA LEU A 49 -6.13 32.27 -11.95
C LEU A 49 -5.51 33.39 -11.13
N VAL A 50 -4.18 33.47 -11.08
CA VAL A 50 -3.45 34.53 -10.38
C VAL A 50 -3.74 35.91 -11.02
N GLY A 51 -3.77 35.97 -12.34
CA GLY A 51 -4.15 37.17 -13.08
C GLY A 51 -5.61 37.60 -12.85
N GLY A 52 -6.52 36.60 -12.76
CA GLY A 52 -7.93 36.83 -12.43
C GLY A 52 -8.14 37.31 -11.00
N MET A 53 -7.43 36.73 -10.03
CA MET A 53 -7.43 37.23 -8.64
C MET A 53 -6.83 38.61 -8.50
N PHE A 54 -5.74 38.92 -9.21
CA PHE A 54 -5.14 40.23 -9.24
C PHE A 54 -6.06 41.26 -9.89
N LEU A 55 -6.82 40.90 -10.93
CA LEU A 55 -7.80 41.75 -11.56
C LEU A 55 -9.00 42.00 -10.64
N ILE A 56 -9.50 41.00 -9.92
CA ILE A 56 -10.54 41.12 -8.91
C ILE A 56 -10.05 42.04 -7.77
N TRP A 57 -8.81 41.82 -7.29
CA TRP A 57 -8.21 42.65 -6.26
C TRP A 57 -8.07 44.16 -6.72
N THR A 58 -7.70 44.40 -7.98
CA THR A 58 -7.58 45.75 -8.52
C THR A 58 -8.93 46.43 -8.80
N LEU A 59 -9.99 45.64 -9.13
CA LEU A 59 -11.34 46.14 -9.43
C LEU A 59 -12.18 46.41 -8.18
N HIS A 60 -11.94 45.73 -7.08
CA HIS A 60 -12.75 45.83 -5.85
C HIS A 60 -12.12 46.72 -4.77
N GLY A 61 -10.95 47.33 -5.04
CA GLY A 61 -10.26 48.23 -4.08
C GLY A 61 -9.98 47.54 -2.74
N ALA A 62 -8.85 47.79 -2.13
CA ALA A 62 -8.37 47.19 -0.89
C ALA A 62 -9.29 47.38 0.32
N SER A 63 -10.50 46.83 0.27
CA SER A 63 -11.41 46.70 1.37
C SER A 63 -11.66 45.19 1.63
N GLY A 64 -10.78 44.64 2.48
CA GLY A 64 -11.01 43.49 3.32
C GLY A 64 -11.71 42.29 2.69
N LEU A 65 -10.95 41.45 1.96
CA LEU A 65 -11.20 40.01 2.11
C LEU A 65 -10.71 39.68 3.52
N PRO A 66 -11.48 38.90 4.31
CA PRO A 66 -11.01 38.44 5.61
C PRO A 66 -9.71 37.64 5.36
N GLU A 67 -8.65 37.99 6.08
CA GLU A 67 -7.38 37.25 6.05
C GLU A 67 -7.57 35.78 6.40
N ASP A 68 -8.67 35.45 7.04
CA ASP A 68 -9.07 34.12 7.52
C ASP A 68 -9.49 33.15 6.38
N GLU A 69 -9.89 33.62 5.19
CA GLU A 69 -10.25 32.75 4.05
C GLU A 69 -9.08 32.38 3.13
N LEU A 70 -7.94 33.08 3.23
CA LEU A 70 -6.75 32.80 2.41
C LEU A 70 -5.80 31.78 3.05
N ASP A 71 -5.86 31.59 4.38
CA ASP A 71 -5.11 30.58 5.11
C ASP A 71 -5.75 29.17 5.02
N GLU A 72 -6.98 29.05 4.49
CA GLU A 72 -7.72 27.77 4.38
C GLU A 72 -7.55 27.04 3.03
N LEU A 73 -6.97 27.67 2.01
CA LEU A 73 -6.59 26.99 0.78
C LEU A 73 -5.21 26.37 0.98
N ASP A 74 -5.20 25.13 1.44
CA ASP A 74 -4.01 24.31 1.51
C ASP A 74 -3.43 24.22 0.09
N MET A 75 -2.29 24.89 -0.15
CA MET A 75 -1.64 24.95 -1.49
C MET A 75 -1.36 23.54 -2.03
N GLU A 76 -1.37 22.54 -1.16
CA GLU A 76 -1.13 21.13 -1.47
C GLU A 76 -2.38 20.44 -2.04
N ASP A 77 -3.58 20.84 -1.60
CA ASP A 77 -4.83 20.35 -2.20
C ASP A 77 -4.98 20.83 -3.65
N LEU A 78 -4.40 21.98 -4.01
CA LEU A 78 -4.45 22.49 -5.38
C LEU A 78 -3.70 21.63 -6.40
N ASP A 79 -2.56 21.02 -6.04
CA ASP A 79 -1.82 20.12 -6.94
C ASP A 79 -2.63 18.85 -7.22
N ASP A 80 -3.23 18.28 -6.20
CA ASP A 80 -4.01 17.09 -6.25
C ASP A 80 -5.37 17.30 -6.96
N GLU A 81 -6.06 18.42 -6.69
CA GLU A 81 -7.28 18.80 -7.39
C GLU A 81 -7.03 19.13 -8.87
N ALA A 82 -5.87 19.71 -9.19
CA ALA A 82 -5.48 19.98 -10.57
C ALA A 82 -5.20 18.68 -11.34
N GLU A 83 -4.64 17.65 -10.71
CA GLU A 83 -4.41 16.34 -11.31
C GLU A 83 -5.75 15.65 -11.63
N GLU A 84 -6.69 15.66 -10.69
CA GLU A 84 -8.04 15.12 -10.88
C GLU A 84 -8.86 15.90 -11.92
N ALA A 85 -8.76 17.22 -11.93
CA ALA A 85 -9.44 18.07 -12.91
C ALA A 85 -8.97 17.82 -14.36
N LEU A 86 -7.76 17.27 -14.54
CA LEU A 86 -7.19 16.90 -15.83
C LEU A 86 -7.52 15.46 -16.25
N TYR A 87 -8.16 14.70 -15.39
CA TYR A 87 -8.53 13.32 -15.70
C TYR A 87 -9.76 13.26 -16.61
N GLU A 88 -9.56 12.84 -17.85
CA GLU A 88 -10.62 12.71 -18.86
C GLU A 88 -11.17 11.27 -19.01
N GLY A 89 -10.57 10.29 -18.29
CA GLY A 89 -10.94 8.88 -18.35
C GLY A 89 -12.34 8.58 -17.80
N PRO A 90 -12.79 7.33 -17.89
CA PRO A 90 -14.03 6.86 -17.27
C PRO A 90 -13.88 6.88 -15.73
N PRO A 91 -15.01 6.83 -14.98
CA PRO A 91 -14.97 6.74 -13.52
C PRO A 91 -14.54 5.31 -13.07
N VAL A 92 -13.29 5.00 -13.32
CA VAL A 92 -12.62 3.73 -12.94
C VAL A 92 -11.32 4.08 -12.24
N ALA A 93 -11.14 3.58 -11.02
CA ALA A 93 -9.97 3.82 -10.21
C ALA A 93 -9.42 2.52 -9.62
N THR A 94 -8.15 2.23 -9.86
CA THR A 94 -7.43 1.16 -9.15
C THR A 94 -6.69 1.77 -7.97
N ILE A 95 -7.00 1.29 -6.77
CA ILE A 95 -6.32 1.68 -5.53
C ILE A 95 -5.41 0.53 -5.10
N ALA A 96 -4.13 0.83 -4.94
CA ALA A 96 -3.15 -0.11 -4.41
C ALA A 96 -3.01 0.05 -2.90
N PHE A 97 -2.88 -1.06 -2.19
CA PHE A 97 -2.62 -1.09 -0.75
C PHE A 97 -1.37 -1.91 -0.49
N VAL A 98 -0.49 -1.40 0.36
CA VAL A 98 0.69 -2.11 0.86
C VAL A 98 0.71 -2.08 2.39
N GLY A 99 1.39 -3.03 3.00
CA GLY A 99 1.42 -3.20 4.45
C GLY A 99 2.37 -2.25 5.18
N ASP A 100 2.90 -2.75 6.30
CA ASP A 100 3.66 -1.97 7.27
C ASP A 100 5.00 -1.47 6.71
N ILE A 101 5.33 -0.21 7.01
CA ILE A 101 6.59 0.44 6.67
C ILE A 101 7.25 0.94 7.95
N SER A 102 8.42 0.41 8.24
CA SER A 102 9.31 0.90 9.31
C SER A 102 10.78 0.67 8.92
N THR A 103 11.73 1.27 9.62
CA THR A 103 13.14 1.03 9.35
C THR A 103 13.91 0.66 10.63
N SER A 104 14.69 -0.43 10.54
CA SER A 104 15.71 -0.77 11.53
C SER A 104 17.00 0.03 11.30
N SER A 105 17.87 0.04 12.29
CA SER A 105 19.20 0.63 12.14
C SER A 105 20.04 -0.07 11.06
N ASP A 106 19.81 -1.36 10.82
CA ASP A 106 20.49 -2.11 9.75
C ASP A 106 19.97 -1.70 8.37
N GLN A 107 18.65 -1.48 8.20
CA GLN A 107 18.09 -0.95 6.97
C GLN A 107 18.62 0.46 6.67
N VAL A 108 18.65 1.34 7.66
CA VAL A 108 19.22 2.69 7.50
C VAL A 108 20.70 2.61 7.11
N LYS A 109 21.48 1.73 7.76
CA LYS A 109 22.88 1.51 7.42
C LYS A 109 23.06 0.98 6.00
N ALA A 110 22.19 0.06 5.55
CA ALA A 110 22.24 -0.52 4.20
C ALA A 110 22.10 0.54 3.10
N VAL A 111 21.23 1.51 3.31
CA VAL A 111 20.94 2.56 2.32
C VAL A 111 21.84 3.79 2.48
N THR A 112 22.69 3.86 3.52
CA THR A 112 23.57 5.00 3.77
C THR A 112 24.75 4.99 2.81
N LYS A 113 24.88 6.05 2.00
CA LYS A 113 26.01 6.28 1.09
C LYS A 113 27.26 6.80 1.82
N PRO A 114 28.44 6.73 1.21
CA PRO A 114 29.69 7.25 1.81
C PRO A 114 29.67 8.75 2.11
N ASP A 115 28.82 9.53 1.45
CA ASP A 115 28.65 10.97 1.70
C ASP A 115 27.62 11.28 2.80
N GLY A 116 27.03 10.25 3.41
CA GLY A 116 26.03 10.37 4.47
C GLY A 116 24.58 10.54 3.98
N THR A 117 24.34 10.56 2.68
CA THR A 117 22.98 10.55 2.11
C THR A 117 22.42 9.12 2.03
N TYR A 118 21.13 8.98 1.72
CA TYR A 118 20.43 7.69 1.71
C TYR A 118 19.99 7.31 0.29
N ASP A 119 20.07 6.00 -0.04
CA ASP A 119 19.63 5.42 -1.33
C ASP A 119 18.46 4.47 -1.15
N PHE A 120 17.38 4.93 -0.58
CA PHE A 120 16.15 4.15 -0.46
C PHE A 120 15.56 3.67 -1.79
N PRO A 121 15.61 4.44 -2.91
CA PRO A 121 15.04 3.98 -4.18
C PRO A 121 15.55 2.62 -4.66
N ALA A 122 16.81 2.27 -4.39
CA ALA A 122 17.39 0.99 -4.78
C ALA A 122 16.70 -0.23 -4.15
N VAL A 123 16.07 -0.05 -2.98
CA VAL A 123 15.34 -1.12 -2.28
C VAL A 123 14.09 -1.55 -3.04
N PHE A 124 13.47 -0.61 -3.77
CA PHE A 124 12.14 -0.76 -4.39
C PHE A 124 12.20 -0.91 -5.92
N GLU A 125 13.39 -1.07 -6.51
CA GLU A 125 13.58 -1.01 -7.96
C GLU A 125 12.73 -2.03 -8.70
N ASP A 126 12.68 -3.28 -8.22
CA ASP A 126 11.96 -4.39 -8.85
C ASP A 126 10.43 -4.22 -8.81
N ILE A 127 9.92 -3.48 -7.81
CA ILE A 127 8.46 -3.37 -7.59
C ILE A 127 7.91 -1.97 -7.93
N ALA A 128 8.78 -1.02 -8.29
CA ALA A 128 8.40 0.39 -8.49
C ALA A 128 7.33 0.58 -9.57
N GLU A 129 7.34 -0.22 -10.62
CA GLU A 129 6.40 -0.06 -11.72
C GLU A 129 4.95 -0.42 -11.32
N TYR A 130 4.74 -1.32 -10.34
CA TYR A 130 3.41 -1.72 -9.86
C TYR A 130 2.68 -0.63 -9.08
N LEU A 131 3.41 0.33 -8.53
CA LEU A 131 2.87 1.48 -7.80
C LEU A 131 2.91 2.78 -8.61
N SER A 132 3.40 2.71 -9.85
CA SER A 132 3.49 3.87 -10.73
C SER A 132 2.10 4.40 -11.13
N ALA A 133 2.01 5.67 -11.49
CA ALA A 133 0.77 6.29 -11.97
C ALA A 133 0.23 5.67 -13.28
N ASP A 134 1.03 4.88 -13.99
CA ASP A 134 0.59 4.12 -15.16
C ASP A 134 -0.07 2.78 -14.76
N ALA A 135 0.19 2.28 -13.55
CA ALA A 135 -0.34 1.03 -13.02
C ALA A 135 -1.57 1.24 -12.13
N VAL A 136 -1.51 2.21 -11.22
CA VAL A 136 -2.57 2.46 -10.23
C VAL A 136 -2.92 3.95 -10.16
N ALA A 137 -4.19 4.25 -9.84
CA ALA A 137 -4.65 5.62 -9.68
C ALA A 137 -4.18 6.25 -8.36
N TYR A 138 -4.07 5.43 -7.32
CA TYR A 138 -3.72 5.86 -5.97
C TYR A 138 -3.11 4.71 -5.18
N ALA A 139 -2.10 4.98 -4.36
CA ALA A 139 -1.51 3.96 -3.50
C ALA A 139 -1.49 4.40 -2.03
N VAL A 140 -1.78 3.46 -1.13
CA VAL A 140 -1.96 3.62 0.32
C VAL A 140 -1.04 2.65 1.04
N ALA A 141 -0.38 3.10 2.12
CA ALA A 141 0.50 2.29 2.96
C ALA A 141 0.23 2.51 4.45
N ASP A 142 0.64 1.57 5.30
CA ASP A 142 0.72 1.80 6.75
C ASP A 142 2.12 2.29 7.13
N PHE A 143 2.21 3.43 7.84
CA PHE A 143 3.47 4.08 8.17
C PHE A 143 3.78 3.91 9.66
N GLU A 144 4.37 2.78 10.01
CA GLU A 144 4.62 2.33 11.36
C GLU A 144 5.98 2.82 11.91
N THR A 145 6.26 4.12 11.71
CA THR A 145 7.47 4.79 12.18
C THR A 145 7.23 6.28 12.33
N SER A 146 8.15 6.97 13.00
CA SER A 146 8.17 8.44 13.08
C SER A 146 9.17 9.03 12.09
N LEU A 147 9.03 10.33 11.83
CA LEU A 147 10.00 11.16 11.12
C LEU A 147 10.37 12.33 12.04
N VAL A 148 11.46 12.15 12.81
CA VAL A 148 11.97 13.15 13.76
C VAL A 148 13.43 13.40 13.45
N ASP A 149 13.72 14.57 12.89
CA ASP A 149 15.06 14.95 12.51
C ASP A 149 15.98 15.15 13.73
N GLY A 150 17.22 14.69 13.61
CA GLY A 150 18.23 14.81 14.67
C GLY A 150 18.13 13.74 15.79
N GLU A 151 17.09 12.91 15.78
CA GLU A 151 16.97 11.78 16.69
C GLU A 151 17.55 10.50 16.08
N PRO A 152 17.99 9.51 16.89
CA PRO A 152 18.47 8.23 16.37
C PRO A 152 17.43 7.48 15.54
N TYR A 153 17.90 6.76 14.52
CA TYR A 153 17.05 5.94 13.66
C TYR A 153 17.06 4.48 14.09
N GLY A 154 15.95 3.80 13.85
CA GLY A 154 15.79 2.36 14.07
C GLY A 154 14.45 1.99 14.68
N LEU A 155 14.30 0.68 14.96
CA LEU A 155 13.19 0.15 15.74
C LEU A 155 13.36 0.52 17.23
N GLU A 156 12.90 -0.34 18.15
CA GLU A 156 12.97 -0.07 19.58
C GLU A 156 14.36 0.44 20.04
N PRO A 157 14.43 1.50 20.85
CA PRO A 157 13.31 2.27 21.42
C PRO A 157 12.89 3.49 20.58
N TYR A 158 13.45 3.69 19.40
CA TYR A 158 13.34 4.94 18.64
C TYR A 158 12.10 4.98 17.74
N TYR A 159 11.80 3.90 17.02
CA TYR A 159 10.77 3.83 15.98
C TYR A 159 10.78 5.08 15.09
N ASN A 160 11.97 5.41 14.58
CA ASN A 160 12.25 6.63 13.85
C ASN A 160 13.03 6.32 12.56
N SER A 161 12.67 6.95 11.47
CA SER A 161 13.24 6.77 10.14
C SER A 161 13.84 8.06 9.59
N PRO A 162 14.82 7.99 8.68
CA PRO A 162 15.30 9.15 7.93
C PRO A 162 14.15 9.82 7.17
N ILE A 163 14.09 11.14 7.19
CA ILE A 163 13.02 11.92 6.54
C ILE A 163 12.99 11.73 5.01
N GLU A 164 14.12 11.35 4.40
CA GLU A 164 14.25 11.04 2.97
C GLU A 164 13.40 9.83 2.54
N LEU A 165 13.06 8.95 3.47
CA LEU A 165 12.14 7.83 3.21
C LEU A 165 10.80 8.34 2.66
N ALA A 166 10.24 9.40 3.23
CA ALA A 166 8.98 9.98 2.77
C ALA A 166 9.04 10.40 1.28
N GLY A 167 10.13 11.07 0.88
CA GLY A 167 10.35 11.46 -0.52
C GLY A 167 10.45 10.26 -1.46
N THR A 168 11.11 9.19 -1.01
CA THR A 168 11.21 7.94 -1.77
C THR A 168 9.85 7.28 -1.96
N LEU A 169 9.07 7.13 -0.89
CA LEU A 169 7.73 6.54 -0.94
C LEU A 169 6.78 7.34 -1.84
N ARG A 170 6.87 8.68 -1.80
CA ARG A 170 6.15 9.54 -2.75
C ARG A 170 6.58 9.31 -4.20
N GLY A 171 7.87 9.16 -4.44
CA GLY A 171 8.45 8.86 -5.75
C GLY A 171 8.04 7.49 -6.27
N LEU A 172 7.90 6.51 -5.41
CA LEU A 172 7.43 5.17 -5.70
C LEU A 172 5.96 5.16 -6.17
N GLY A 173 5.15 6.12 -5.77
CA GLY A 173 3.75 6.24 -6.17
C GLY A 173 2.77 6.28 -5.02
N ILE A 174 3.22 6.09 -3.78
CA ILE A 174 2.36 6.18 -2.60
C ILE A 174 1.87 7.63 -2.44
N ARG A 175 0.64 7.80 -1.99
CA ARG A 175 -0.05 9.07 -1.83
C ARG A 175 -0.61 9.29 -0.43
N LEU A 176 -1.03 8.21 0.24
CA LEU A 176 -1.67 8.26 1.56
C LEU A 176 -0.97 7.29 2.51
N MET A 177 -0.69 7.78 3.71
CA MET A 177 -0.18 7.00 4.83
C MET A 177 -1.24 6.83 5.89
N SER A 178 -1.55 5.59 6.26
CA SER A 178 -2.17 5.27 7.54
C SER A 178 -1.15 5.53 8.64
N THR A 179 -1.47 6.40 9.58
CA THR A 179 -0.56 6.78 10.67
C THR A 179 -1.11 6.41 12.05
N ALA A 180 -2.30 5.80 12.12
CA ALA A 180 -2.82 5.23 13.35
C ALA A 180 -2.30 3.81 13.53
N ASN A 181 -1.18 3.65 14.22
CA ASN A 181 -0.50 2.38 14.46
C ASN A 181 0.06 2.29 15.88
N THR A 182 0.71 1.18 16.19
CA THR A 182 1.28 0.88 17.52
C THR A 182 2.27 1.95 17.98
N TYR A 183 3.10 2.47 17.06
CA TYR A 183 4.21 3.36 17.40
C TYR A 183 3.93 4.84 17.16
N ALA A 184 2.69 5.20 16.81
CA ALA A 184 2.29 6.58 16.51
C ALA A 184 2.62 7.59 17.62
N LEU A 185 2.68 7.16 18.88
CA LEU A 185 2.96 8.00 20.05
C LEU A 185 4.34 7.78 20.69
N ASN A 186 5.19 6.89 20.15
CA ASN A 186 6.47 6.56 20.78
C ASN A 186 7.43 7.76 20.92
N ASN A 187 7.35 8.70 19.99
CA ASN A 187 8.07 9.98 20.03
C ASN A 187 7.20 11.14 20.54
N GLY A 188 6.12 10.82 21.28
CA GLY A 188 5.17 11.80 21.82
C GLY A 188 4.36 12.54 20.76
N ILE A 189 3.56 13.50 21.21
CA ILE A 189 2.73 14.33 20.30
C ILE A 189 3.63 15.16 19.35
N GLU A 190 4.76 15.68 19.84
CA GLU A 190 5.68 16.45 19.02
C GLU A 190 6.29 15.61 17.89
N GLY A 191 6.67 14.35 18.17
CA GLY A 191 7.17 13.42 17.16
C GLY A 191 6.09 13.02 16.14
N MET A 192 4.86 12.82 16.59
CA MET A 192 3.72 12.56 15.71
C MET A 192 3.46 13.76 14.78
N VAL A 193 3.46 15.00 15.31
CA VAL A 193 3.29 16.23 14.51
C VAL A 193 4.45 16.42 13.55
N SER A 194 5.70 16.16 13.98
CA SER A 194 6.87 16.17 13.12
C SER A 194 6.71 15.22 11.95
N THR A 195 6.27 13.98 12.21
CA THR A 195 6.00 12.97 11.17
C THR A 195 5.00 13.48 10.15
N LYS A 196 3.86 14.03 10.59
CA LYS A 196 2.86 14.62 9.69
C LYS A 196 3.45 15.73 8.81
N ASN A 197 4.24 16.61 9.41
CA ASN A 197 4.85 17.74 8.68
C ASN A 197 5.83 17.25 7.60
N TYR A 198 6.66 16.24 7.88
CA TYR A 198 7.58 15.69 6.88
C TYR A 198 6.85 14.90 5.78
N LEU A 199 5.79 14.15 6.13
CA LEU A 199 4.93 13.50 5.13
C LEU A 199 4.29 14.55 4.21
N THR A 200 3.73 15.61 4.78
CA THR A 200 3.16 16.74 4.04
C THR A 200 4.18 17.43 3.14
N ALA A 201 5.38 17.74 3.67
CA ALA A 201 6.46 18.33 2.86
C ALA A 201 6.91 17.44 1.70
N ALA A 202 6.79 16.12 1.85
CA ALA A 202 7.02 15.14 0.77
C ALA A 202 5.81 14.97 -0.16
N LYS A 203 4.71 15.71 0.02
CA LYS A 203 3.43 15.58 -0.70
C LYS A 203 2.76 14.22 -0.50
N LEU A 204 2.89 13.67 0.68
CA LEU A 204 2.14 12.52 1.18
C LEU A 204 1.06 13.00 2.12
N ARG A 205 -0.14 12.44 2.00
CA ARG A 205 -1.23 12.65 2.95
C ARG A 205 -1.15 11.63 4.08
N SER A 206 -1.72 11.97 5.22
CA SER A 206 -1.82 11.08 6.37
C SER A 206 -3.23 11.04 6.90
N VAL A 207 -3.64 9.90 7.46
CA VAL A 207 -4.94 9.69 8.08
C VAL A 207 -4.78 8.86 9.36
N GLY A 208 -5.55 9.21 10.39
CA GLY A 208 -5.55 8.51 11.68
C GLY A 208 -4.86 9.26 12.80
N THR A 209 -3.99 10.23 12.48
CA THR A 209 -3.36 11.16 13.45
C THR A 209 -3.66 12.61 13.10
N TYR A 210 -3.74 13.47 14.12
CA TYR A 210 -4.13 14.88 13.97
C TYR A 210 -3.27 15.78 14.86
N ALA A 211 -2.80 16.89 14.29
CA ALA A 211 -1.95 17.84 15.00
C ALA A 211 -2.74 18.73 15.99
N SER A 212 -4.05 18.88 15.79
CA SER A 212 -4.93 19.65 16.66
C SER A 212 -6.36 19.11 16.69
N GLN A 213 -7.14 19.55 17.69
CA GLN A 213 -8.57 19.24 17.77
C GLN A 213 -9.33 19.82 16.55
N GLU A 214 -8.96 21.02 16.11
CA GLU A 214 -9.57 21.68 14.94
C GLU A 214 -9.34 20.86 13.66
N GLU A 215 -8.15 20.30 13.46
CA GLU A 215 -7.87 19.40 12.35
C GLU A 215 -8.73 18.15 12.42
N ARG A 216 -8.83 17.53 13.60
CA ARG A 216 -9.66 16.34 13.84
C ARG A 216 -11.14 16.60 13.55
N ASP A 217 -11.65 17.73 14.04
CA ASP A 217 -13.05 18.12 13.87
C ASP A 217 -13.36 18.47 12.41
N ARG A 218 -12.47 19.19 11.72
CA ARG A 218 -12.59 19.56 10.31
C ARG A 218 -12.63 18.33 9.40
N SER A 219 -11.74 17.38 9.65
CA SER A 219 -11.66 16.14 8.85
C SER A 219 -12.82 15.17 9.12
N GLY A 220 -13.53 15.32 10.24
CA GLY A 220 -14.51 14.34 10.70
C GLY A 220 -13.91 12.92 10.89
N GLY A 221 -12.59 12.83 11.04
CA GLY A 221 -11.86 11.57 11.21
C GLY A 221 -11.51 10.84 9.92
N ALA A 222 -11.82 11.41 8.78
CA ALA A 222 -11.58 10.82 7.47
C ALA A 222 -10.74 11.73 6.58
N TYR A 223 -9.97 11.14 5.67
CA TYR A 223 -9.39 11.81 4.52
C TYR A 223 -10.29 11.57 3.30
N ILE A 224 -10.82 12.64 2.71
CA ILE A 224 -11.74 12.59 1.58
C ILE A 224 -10.99 12.96 0.30
N ARG A 225 -11.12 12.13 -0.75
CA ARG A 225 -10.42 12.36 -2.00
C ARG A 225 -11.25 11.95 -3.22
N ASN A 226 -11.25 12.79 -4.26
CA ASN A 226 -11.69 12.37 -5.58
C ASN A 226 -10.52 11.68 -6.30
N ILE A 227 -10.75 10.47 -6.79
CA ILE A 227 -9.78 9.71 -7.56
C ILE A 227 -10.51 9.18 -8.79
N HIS A 228 -10.13 9.65 -9.97
CA HIS A 228 -10.76 9.29 -11.25
C HIS A 228 -12.29 9.45 -11.21
N LYS A 229 -12.76 10.61 -10.69
CA LYS A 229 -14.19 10.99 -10.60
C LYS A 229 -15.02 10.14 -9.61
N ILE A 230 -14.38 9.34 -8.77
CA ILE A 230 -15.01 8.59 -7.68
C ILE A 230 -14.54 9.21 -6.36
N LYS A 231 -15.48 9.51 -5.45
CA LYS A 231 -15.17 10.11 -4.16
C LYS A 231 -14.94 9.04 -3.11
N PHE A 232 -13.71 8.91 -2.66
CA PHE A 232 -13.28 7.99 -1.61
C PHE A 232 -13.18 8.69 -0.27
N ALA A 233 -13.47 7.95 0.80
CA ALA A 233 -13.13 8.31 2.18
C ALA A 233 -12.21 7.24 2.75
N PHE A 234 -11.10 7.67 3.35
CA PHE A 234 -10.16 6.82 4.06
C PHE A 234 -10.21 7.17 5.54
N LEU A 235 -10.43 6.16 6.38
CA LEU A 235 -10.37 6.27 7.83
C LEU A 235 -9.28 5.31 8.30
N SER A 236 -8.56 5.68 9.37
CA SER A 236 -7.53 4.81 9.94
C SER A 236 -7.66 4.76 11.46
N TYR A 237 -7.53 3.57 12.03
CA TYR A 237 -7.61 3.31 13.46
C TYR A 237 -6.57 2.28 13.89
N THR A 238 -6.01 2.45 15.08
CA THR A 238 -5.19 1.42 15.74
C THR A 238 -5.91 0.77 16.91
N LYS A 239 -5.63 -0.50 17.15
CA LYS A 239 -6.09 -1.19 18.35
C LYS A 239 -5.42 -0.66 19.61
N GLY A 240 -4.14 -0.25 19.51
CA GLY A 240 -3.35 0.14 20.65
C GLY A 240 -2.04 0.83 20.28
N THR A 241 -1.28 1.21 21.30
CA THR A 241 -0.05 2.01 21.22
C THR A 241 1.07 1.46 22.11
N ASP A 242 1.14 0.14 22.25
CA ASP A 242 2.17 -0.55 23.04
C ASP A 242 2.39 0.05 24.45
N SER A 243 1.30 0.24 25.19
CA SER A 243 1.27 0.84 26.56
C SER A 243 1.64 2.33 26.64
N VAL A 244 1.82 3.02 25.51
CA VAL A 244 2.01 4.48 25.48
C VAL A 244 0.64 5.15 25.49
N THR A 245 0.38 6.00 26.47
CA THR A 245 -0.89 6.74 26.58
C THR A 245 -0.74 8.17 26.07
N MET A 246 -1.79 8.68 25.41
CA MET A 246 -1.85 10.09 25.05
C MET A 246 -1.83 10.97 26.30
N PRO A 247 -1.14 12.12 26.24
CA PRO A 247 -1.27 13.13 27.28
C PRO A 247 -2.71 13.61 27.44
N GLU A 248 -3.09 13.99 28.64
CA GLU A 248 -4.40 14.58 28.96
C GLU A 248 -4.71 15.78 28.02
N GLY A 249 -5.89 15.80 27.40
CA GLY A 249 -6.31 16.84 26.46
C GLY A 249 -5.81 16.65 25.03
N CYS A 250 -5.12 15.54 24.72
CA CYS A 250 -4.66 15.19 23.40
C CYS A 250 -5.43 14.00 22.77
N GLU A 251 -6.63 13.67 23.29
CA GLU A 251 -7.43 12.53 22.84
C GLU A 251 -7.84 12.62 21.36
N TYR A 252 -7.73 13.80 20.77
CA TYR A 252 -7.93 14.05 19.36
C TYR A 252 -6.80 13.49 18.47
N ALA A 253 -5.59 13.36 19.03
CA ALA A 253 -4.36 13.21 18.27
C ALA A 253 -4.26 11.87 17.52
N LEU A 254 -4.92 10.81 18.00
CA LEU A 254 -4.86 9.48 17.44
C LEU A 254 -6.24 8.81 17.43
N ASN A 255 -6.63 8.27 16.28
CA ASN A 255 -7.80 7.41 16.20
C ASN A 255 -7.50 6.02 16.78
N THR A 256 -8.09 5.70 17.92
CA THR A 256 -8.02 4.37 18.53
C THR A 256 -9.33 3.62 18.41
N LEU A 257 -9.29 2.30 18.22
CA LEU A 257 -10.46 1.44 18.23
C LEU A 257 -11.10 1.37 19.64
N TYR A 258 -10.28 1.38 20.69
CA TYR A 258 -10.70 1.16 22.07
C TYR A 258 -10.39 2.38 22.93
N SER A 259 -11.20 2.63 23.95
CA SER A 259 -10.92 3.68 24.93
C SER A 259 -9.82 3.27 25.92
N ASP A 260 -9.68 1.95 26.15
CA ASP A 260 -8.63 1.30 26.93
C ASP A 260 -7.49 0.73 26.04
N TYR A 261 -7.14 1.49 24.99
CA TYR A 261 -6.22 1.10 23.90
C TYR A 261 -4.77 0.83 24.38
N SER A 262 -4.38 1.33 25.52
CA SER A 262 -3.03 1.11 26.09
C SER A 262 -2.92 -0.15 26.96
N ASP A 263 -4.05 -0.79 27.32
CA ASP A 263 -4.07 -1.85 28.31
C ASP A 263 -4.86 -3.11 27.90
N TYR A 264 -6.20 -3.00 27.77
CA TYR A 264 -7.06 -4.20 27.72
C TYR A 264 -7.80 -4.41 26.40
N TRP A 265 -7.93 -3.38 25.56
CA TRP A 265 -8.63 -3.42 24.27
C TRP A 265 -10.05 -4.01 24.37
N SER A 266 -10.79 -3.62 25.39
CA SER A 266 -12.11 -4.20 25.69
C SER A 266 -13.28 -3.23 25.47
N ASP A 267 -13.03 -1.90 25.53
CA ASP A 267 -14.06 -0.86 25.40
C ASP A 267 -14.00 -0.20 24.02
N LEU A 268 -14.67 -0.85 23.05
CA LEU A 268 -14.70 -0.41 21.65
C LEU A 268 -15.41 0.95 21.50
N ARG A 269 -14.76 1.92 20.87
CA ARG A 269 -15.27 3.27 20.59
C ARG A 269 -16.35 3.33 19.49
N THR A 270 -17.32 2.43 19.57
CA THR A 270 -18.39 2.25 18.56
C THR A 270 -19.06 3.56 18.14
N SER A 271 -19.37 4.41 19.13
CA SER A 271 -20.05 5.69 18.86
C SER A 271 -19.18 6.67 18.08
N GLN A 272 -17.88 6.70 18.33
CA GLN A 272 -16.95 7.56 17.61
C GLN A 272 -16.77 7.06 16.17
N ILE A 273 -16.45 5.79 16.00
CA ILE A 273 -16.27 5.15 14.68
C ILE A 273 -17.51 5.36 13.80
N ARG A 274 -18.71 5.17 14.39
CA ARG A 274 -19.97 5.38 13.66
C ARG A 274 -20.18 6.85 13.24
N ARG A 275 -19.79 7.82 14.09
CA ARG A 275 -19.86 9.25 13.73
C ARG A 275 -18.90 9.57 12.58
N ASP A 276 -17.68 9.04 12.61
CA ASP A 276 -16.68 9.30 11.57
C ASP A 276 -17.13 8.72 10.22
N ILE A 277 -17.65 7.48 10.21
CA ILE A 277 -18.24 6.87 9.01
C ILE A 277 -19.43 7.71 8.50
N GLN A 278 -20.28 8.23 9.40
CA GLN A 278 -21.41 9.07 8.99
C GLN A 278 -20.93 10.41 8.42
N ALA A 279 -19.90 11.02 9.01
CA ALA A 279 -19.30 12.25 8.49
C ALA A 279 -18.71 12.03 7.08
N ALA A 280 -18.08 10.89 6.82
CA ALA A 280 -17.61 10.53 5.48
C ALA A 280 -18.77 10.43 4.46
N LYS A 281 -19.89 9.82 4.84
CA LYS A 281 -21.11 9.76 4.02
C LYS A 281 -21.70 11.14 3.77
N ASP A 282 -21.79 11.98 4.79
CA ASP A 282 -22.31 13.33 4.71
C ASP A 282 -21.44 14.23 3.82
N ALA A 283 -20.12 13.98 3.77
CA ALA A 283 -19.19 14.58 2.84
C ALA A 283 -19.34 14.06 1.39
N GLY A 284 -20.22 13.09 1.17
CA GLY A 284 -20.56 12.54 -0.15
C GLY A 284 -19.58 11.46 -0.64
N ALA A 285 -18.90 10.76 0.27
CA ALA A 285 -18.07 9.61 -0.11
C ALA A 285 -18.94 8.52 -0.75
N GLU A 286 -18.48 8.00 -1.87
CA GLU A 286 -19.11 6.91 -2.63
C GLU A 286 -18.53 5.56 -2.25
N VAL A 287 -17.26 5.56 -1.79
CA VAL A 287 -16.54 4.39 -1.27
C VAL A 287 -15.90 4.77 0.06
N ILE A 288 -16.13 3.96 1.08
CA ILE A 288 -15.55 4.12 2.42
C ILE A 288 -14.57 2.99 2.69
N ILE A 289 -13.30 3.35 2.89
CA ILE A 289 -12.19 2.45 3.15
C ILE A 289 -11.72 2.67 4.58
N VAL A 290 -11.63 1.60 5.37
CA VAL A 290 -11.11 1.65 6.74
C VAL A 290 -9.79 0.87 6.79
N LEU A 291 -8.75 1.56 7.24
CA LEU A 291 -7.41 1.02 7.45
C LEU A 291 -7.28 0.66 8.94
N LEU A 292 -7.00 -0.59 9.25
CA LEU A 292 -7.00 -1.10 10.62
C LEU A 292 -5.64 -1.68 10.99
N HIS A 293 -4.98 -1.04 11.93
CA HIS A 293 -3.79 -1.58 12.57
C HIS A 293 -4.23 -2.42 13.78
N TRP A 294 -4.40 -3.76 13.58
CA TRP A 294 -5.13 -4.62 14.50
C TRP A 294 -4.63 -6.08 14.54
N GLY A 295 -5.27 -6.90 15.37
CA GLY A 295 -4.96 -8.34 15.49
C GLY A 295 -3.79 -8.61 16.42
N SER A 296 -3.06 -9.67 16.16
CA SER A 296 -1.88 -10.08 16.93
C SER A 296 -0.68 -10.24 16.00
N GLU A 297 0.46 -9.71 16.43
CA GLU A 297 1.72 -9.87 15.70
C GLU A 297 2.04 -11.34 15.44
N TYR A 298 2.52 -11.62 14.24
CA TYR A 298 2.97 -12.93 13.77
C TYR A 298 1.93 -14.04 13.89
N SER A 299 0.63 -13.69 13.88
CA SER A 299 -0.47 -14.63 13.80
C SER A 299 -1.13 -14.58 12.42
N ARG A 300 -1.19 -15.74 11.75
CA ARG A 300 -1.98 -15.91 10.51
C ARG A 300 -3.46 -16.17 10.79
N THR A 301 -3.79 -16.51 12.03
CA THR A 301 -5.18 -16.79 12.42
C THR A 301 -5.91 -15.49 12.69
N VAL A 302 -6.94 -15.23 11.94
CA VAL A 302 -7.88 -14.14 12.19
C VAL A 302 -8.74 -14.48 13.40
N SER A 303 -8.67 -13.67 14.44
CA SER A 303 -9.42 -13.87 15.67
C SER A 303 -10.90 -13.53 15.53
N GLU A 304 -11.75 -14.15 16.35
CA GLU A 304 -13.19 -13.85 16.37
C GLU A 304 -13.47 -12.34 16.62
N PRO A 305 -12.80 -11.64 17.55
CA PRO A 305 -12.99 -10.19 17.70
C PRO A 305 -12.67 -9.38 16.45
N GLN A 306 -11.71 -9.81 15.60
CA GLN A 306 -11.44 -9.15 14.32
C GLN A 306 -12.60 -9.37 13.34
N ARG A 307 -13.18 -10.58 13.26
CA ARG A 307 -14.32 -10.90 12.41
C ARG A 307 -15.56 -10.10 12.84
N GLU A 308 -15.88 -10.10 14.14
CA GLU A 308 -17.00 -9.33 14.70
C GLU A 308 -16.86 -7.82 14.43
N LEU A 309 -15.64 -7.28 14.56
CA LEU A 309 -15.38 -5.87 14.25
C LEU A 309 -15.52 -5.60 12.74
N ALA A 310 -15.02 -6.48 11.88
CA ALA A 310 -15.19 -6.34 10.43
C ALA A 310 -16.68 -6.32 10.06
N GLU A 311 -17.47 -7.30 10.52
CA GLU A 311 -18.92 -7.35 10.30
C GLU A 311 -19.64 -6.08 10.78
N LEU A 312 -19.26 -5.58 11.96
CA LEU A 312 -19.81 -4.35 12.52
C LEU A 312 -19.53 -3.13 11.63
N LEU A 313 -18.28 -2.96 11.17
CA LEU A 313 -17.89 -1.84 10.30
C LEU A 313 -18.60 -1.92 8.94
N LEU A 314 -18.66 -3.11 8.34
CA LEU A 314 -19.39 -3.34 7.10
C LEU A 314 -20.89 -3.02 7.27
N SER A 315 -21.49 -3.38 8.42
CA SER A 315 -22.88 -3.03 8.75
C SER A 315 -23.12 -1.52 8.86
N TYR A 316 -22.08 -0.74 9.22
CA TYR A 316 -22.12 0.73 9.23
C TYR A 316 -21.97 1.34 7.84
N GLY A 317 -21.69 0.51 6.81
CA GLY A 317 -21.61 0.91 5.42
C GLY A 317 -20.20 1.13 4.90
N VAL A 318 -19.19 0.59 5.57
CA VAL A 318 -17.82 0.48 5.04
C VAL A 318 -17.85 -0.43 3.81
N ASP A 319 -17.06 -0.11 2.80
CA ASP A 319 -16.90 -0.89 1.56
C ASP A 319 -15.70 -1.80 1.59
N VAL A 320 -14.60 -1.32 2.19
CA VAL A 320 -13.32 -2.00 2.23
C VAL A 320 -12.68 -1.87 3.60
N ILE A 321 -12.15 -2.98 4.10
CA ILE A 321 -11.30 -3.01 5.30
C ILE A 321 -9.92 -3.55 4.89
N ILE A 322 -8.87 -2.80 5.24
CA ILE A 322 -7.47 -3.18 5.02
C ILE A 322 -6.77 -3.25 6.37
N GLY A 323 -6.31 -4.43 6.72
CA GLY A 323 -5.62 -4.72 7.97
C GLY A 323 -4.10 -4.74 7.84
N THR A 324 -3.43 -4.31 8.90
CA THR A 324 -1.97 -4.32 9.11
C THR A 324 -1.64 -4.76 10.54
N HIS A 325 -0.40 -4.64 11.02
CA HIS A 325 0.07 -5.02 12.36
C HIS A 325 0.41 -6.50 12.55
N SER A 326 -0.20 -7.42 11.82
CA SER A 326 0.13 -8.85 11.97
C SER A 326 1.54 -9.20 11.48
N HIS A 327 2.18 -8.33 10.70
CA HIS A 327 3.44 -8.54 9.96
C HIS A 327 3.39 -9.73 8.98
N LEU A 328 2.22 -10.32 8.83
CA LEU A 328 1.99 -11.48 7.97
C LEU A 328 0.82 -11.25 7.04
N VAL A 329 0.92 -11.80 5.84
CA VAL A 329 -0.25 -11.93 4.97
C VAL A 329 -1.22 -12.90 5.62
N THR A 330 -2.47 -12.48 5.75
CA THR A 330 -3.55 -13.27 6.34
C THR A 330 -4.76 -13.30 5.38
N GLU A 331 -5.85 -13.91 5.80
CA GLU A 331 -7.05 -14.04 5.00
C GLU A 331 -7.50 -12.72 4.37
N MET A 332 -7.95 -12.79 3.12
CA MET A 332 -8.59 -11.69 2.43
C MET A 332 -9.67 -12.22 1.48
N GLY A 333 -10.70 -11.42 1.22
CA GLY A 333 -11.77 -11.84 0.32
C GLY A 333 -12.95 -10.87 0.26
N PHE A 334 -13.89 -11.25 -0.61
CA PHE A 334 -15.15 -10.54 -0.74
C PHE A 334 -16.14 -11.02 0.33
N GLU A 335 -16.80 -10.04 0.96
CA GLU A 335 -17.86 -10.24 1.93
C GLU A 335 -19.18 -9.72 1.38
N LYS A 336 -20.27 -10.46 1.58
CA LYS A 336 -21.61 -10.04 1.17
C LYS A 336 -22.40 -9.55 2.36
N VAL A 337 -22.77 -8.28 2.33
CA VAL A 337 -23.55 -7.61 3.39
C VAL A 337 -24.98 -7.37 2.92
N GLU A 338 -25.96 -7.78 3.71
CA GLU A 338 -27.37 -7.43 3.46
C GLU A 338 -27.67 -6.02 3.99
N LEU A 339 -28.23 -5.19 3.13
CA LEU A 339 -28.63 -3.83 3.46
C LEU A 339 -30.06 -3.79 4.03
N SER A 340 -30.38 -2.73 4.75
CA SER A 340 -31.68 -2.56 5.41
C SER A 340 -32.88 -2.49 4.44
N ASP A 341 -32.64 -2.24 3.16
CA ASP A 341 -33.66 -2.23 2.09
C ASP A 341 -33.88 -3.61 1.43
N GLY A 342 -33.16 -4.64 1.92
CA GLY A 342 -33.20 -6.01 1.39
C GLY A 342 -32.31 -6.24 0.17
N SER A 343 -31.57 -5.25 -0.30
CA SER A 343 -30.52 -5.43 -1.28
C SER A 343 -29.24 -5.94 -0.62
N SER A 344 -28.27 -6.38 -1.41
CA SER A 344 -26.95 -6.78 -0.90
C SER A 344 -25.84 -5.98 -1.55
N LYS A 345 -24.79 -5.74 -0.78
CA LYS A 345 -23.58 -5.06 -1.20
C LYS A 345 -22.39 -6.04 -1.10
N GLN A 346 -21.53 -6.04 -2.10
CA GLN A 346 -20.26 -6.74 -2.04
C GLN A 346 -19.21 -5.79 -1.45
N CYS A 347 -18.56 -6.21 -0.39
CA CYS A 347 -17.49 -5.53 0.30
C CYS A 347 -16.21 -6.35 0.18
N PHE A 348 -15.07 -5.79 0.59
CA PHE A 348 -13.80 -6.49 0.59
C PHE A 348 -13.11 -6.34 1.95
N VAL A 349 -12.54 -7.43 2.47
CA VAL A 349 -11.77 -7.42 3.71
C VAL A 349 -10.43 -8.10 3.47
N ALA A 350 -9.33 -7.41 3.75
CA ALA A 350 -8.01 -7.99 3.92
C ALA A 350 -7.63 -7.83 5.40
N TYR A 351 -7.41 -8.94 6.11
CA TYR A 351 -7.12 -8.88 7.55
C TYR A 351 -5.66 -8.54 7.86
N GLY A 352 -4.72 -8.77 6.93
CA GLY A 352 -3.31 -8.40 7.05
C GLY A 352 -2.58 -8.54 5.72
N LEU A 353 -1.82 -7.50 5.33
CA LEU A 353 -1.07 -7.44 4.07
C LEU A 353 0.40 -7.89 4.20
N GLY A 354 0.88 -8.15 5.43
CA GLY A 354 2.28 -8.39 5.72
C GLY A 354 3.11 -7.10 5.71
N ASP A 355 4.42 -7.25 5.88
CA ASP A 355 5.40 -6.17 5.91
C ASP A 355 5.76 -5.71 4.51
N PHE A 356 5.48 -4.45 4.16
CA PHE A 356 5.94 -3.92 2.88
C PHE A 356 7.44 -3.58 2.93
N TYR A 357 7.86 -2.80 3.91
CA TYR A 357 9.27 -2.48 4.10
C TYR A 357 9.61 -2.37 5.59
N THR A 358 10.00 -3.47 6.17
CA THR A 358 10.45 -3.58 7.56
C THR A 358 11.73 -4.42 7.65
N ASP A 359 12.32 -4.52 8.82
CA ASP A 359 13.32 -5.54 9.15
C ASP A 359 12.61 -6.70 9.87
N PRO A 360 12.18 -7.74 9.17
CA PRO A 360 11.28 -8.74 9.71
C PRO A 360 11.94 -9.54 10.84
N ALA A 361 11.27 -9.62 11.98
CA ALA A 361 11.73 -10.40 13.13
C ALA A 361 11.66 -11.91 12.89
N ARG A 362 10.91 -12.37 11.88
CA ARG A 362 10.71 -13.77 11.52
C ARG A 362 10.80 -13.97 10.01
N GLU A 363 11.27 -15.12 9.56
CA GLU A 363 11.43 -15.43 8.13
C GLU A 363 10.10 -15.34 7.37
N ASN A 364 9.00 -15.84 7.94
CA ASN A 364 7.68 -15.79 7.31
C ASN A 364 7.07 -14.38 7.23
N ALA A 365 7.67 -13.36 7.86
CA ALA A 365 7.32 -11.96 7.70
C ALA A 365 8.06 -11.27 6.54
N ARG A 366 8.88 -12.02 5.78
CA ARG A 366 9.46 -11.53 4.53
C ARG A 366 8.49 -11.54 3.36
N GLN A 367 7.36 -12.23 3.51
CA GLN A 367 6.31 -12.38 2.50
C GLN A 367 5.30 -11.25 2.61
N SER A 368 5.04 -10.54 1.53
CA SER A 368 4.08 -9.44 1.47
C SER A 368 3.42 -9.36 0.09
N LEU A 369 2.56 -8.38 -0.11
CA LEU A 369 1.89 -8.17 -1.38
C LEU A 369 1.53 -6.70 -1.61
N ILE A 370 1.35 -6.33 -2.88
CA ILE A 370 0.61 -5.13 -3.29
C ILE A 370 -0.80 -5.59 -3.65
N LEU A 371 -1.79 -5.22 -2.86
CA LEU A 371 -3.21 -5.50 -3.14
C LEU A 371 -3.78 -4.39 -4.02
N ASN A 372 -4.38 -4.75 -5.15
CA ASN A 372 -5.05 -3.81 -6.05
C ASN A 372 -6.55 -4.07 -6.04
N LEU A 373 -7.33 -3.04 -5.73
CA LEU A 373 -8.79 -3.04 -5.86
C LEU A 373 -9.21 -2.04 -6.93
N GLU A 374 -9.92 -2.51 -7.95
CA GLU A 374 -10.49 -1.66 -8.99
C GLU A 374 -11.93 -1.33 -8.67
N PHE A 375 -12.26 -0.06 -8.72
CA PHE A 375 -13.58 0.49 -8.51
C PHE A 375 -14.11 1.08 -9.82
N SER A 376 -15.38 0.82 -10.11
CA SER A 376 -16.04 1.39 -11.28
C SER A 376 -17.45 1.87 -10.94
N ARG A 377 -17.85 2.99 -11.54
CA ARG A 377 -19.25 3.48 -11.45
C ARG A 377 -20.05 2.94 -12.61
N ASP A 378 -21.11 2.20 -12.30
CA ASP A 378 -22.05 1.67 -13.27
C ASP A 378 -23.00 2.73 -13.85
N ASP A 379 -23.78 2.35 -14.87
CA ASP A 379 -24.77 3.24 -15.52
C ASP A 379 -25.87 3.73 -14.57
N SER A 380 -26.08 3.07 -13.43
CA SER A 380 -27.02 3.52 -12.39
C SER A 380 -26.41 4.58 -11.46
N GLY A 381 -25.14 4.86 -11.59
CA GLY A 381 -24.35 5.78 -10.76
C GLY A 381 -23.79 5.15 -9.50
N ARG A 382 -23.91 3.83 -9.31
CA ARG A 382 -23.38 3.12 -8.15
C ARG A 382 -21.92 2.70 -8.40
N VAL A 383 -21.06 2.92 -7.39
CA VAL A 383 -19.66 2.46 -7.41
C VAL A 383 -19.60 1.07 -6.78
N THR A 384 -18.88 0.17 -7.44
CA THR A 384 -18.64 -1.20 -6.96
C THR A 384 -17.19 -1.61 -7.20
N ILE A 385 -16.70 -2.59 -6.44
CA ILE A 385 -15.42 -3.23 -6.69
C ILE A 385 -15.60 -4.19 -7.88
N THR A 386 -14.89 -3.92 -8.98
CA THR A 386 -15.00 -4.69 -10.23
C THR A 386 -13.87 -5.70 -10.39
N ASN A 387 -12.74 -5.47 -9.73
CA ASN A 387 -11.62 -6.39 -9.74
C ASN A 387 -10.83 -6.30 -8.43
N ALA A 388 -10.25 -7.43 -8.02
CA ALA A 388 -9.28 -7.51 -6.94
C ALA A 388 -8.14 -8.41 -7.40
N ASN A 389 -6.92 -7.94 -7.31
CA ASN A 389 -5.73 -8.73 -7.61
C ASN A 389 -4.57 -8.30 -6.70
N TYR A 390 -3.51 -9.10 -6.66
CA TYR A 390 -2.31 -8.78 -5.89
C TYR A 390 -1.03 -9.11 -6.66
N VAL A 391 0.05 -8.45 -6.28
CA VAL A 391 1.43 -8.76 -6.69
C VAL A 391 2.16 -9.29 -5.48
N PRO A 392 2.58 -10.56 -5.45
CA PRO A 392 3.38 -11.12 -4.37
C PRO A 392 4.76 -10.46 -4.33
N ILE A 393 5.19 -10.07 -3.13
CA ILE A 393 6.50 -9.44 -2.89
C ILE A 393 7.25 -10.27 -1.85
N TYR A 394 8.56 -10.33 -2.01
CA TYR A 394 9.46 -10.94 -1.05
C TYR A 394 10.55 -9.97 -0.60
N ASN A 395 10.69 -9.76 0.70
CA ASN A 395 11.78 -8.97 1.27
C ASN A 395 13.06 -9.83 1.32
N HIS A 396 13.86 -9.74 0.28
CA HIS A 396 15.13 -10.46 0.16
C HIS A 396 16.23 -9.77 0.94
N ILE A 397 16.76 -10.48 1.93
CA ILE A 397 17.81 -9.96 2.82
C ILE A 397 19.09 -10.74 2.57
N THR A 398 20.12 -10.04 2.14
CA THR A 398 21.47 -10.57 1.94
C THR A 398 22.47 -9.89 2.87
N GLU A 399 23.70 -10.35 2.89
CA GLU A 399 24.79 -9.71 3.62
C GLU A 399 25.97 -9.45 2.69
N GLU A 400 26.36 -8.18 2.60
CA GLU A 400 27.53 -7.76 1.83
C GLU A 400 28.52 -7.01 2.74
N ASN A 401 29.74 -7.50 2.83
CA ASN A 401 30.81 -6.91 3.65
C ASN A 401 30.41 -6.70 5.13
N GLY A 402 29.60 -7.58 5.70
CA GLY A 402 29.09 -7.47 7.07
C GLY A 402 27.99 -6.43 7.25
N VAL A 403 27.34 -5.99 6.17
CA VAL A 403 26.15 -5.12 6.18
C VAL A 403 25.01 -5.87 5.53
N ARG A 404 23.89 -5.97 6.22
CA ARG A 404 22.65 -6.54 5.67
C ARG A 404 22.13 -5.62 4.56
N GLN A 405 21.68 -6.20 3.46
CA GLN A 405 21.07 -5.51 2.33
C GLN A 405 19.62 -5.96 2.23
N PHE A 406 18.73 -5.05 1.87
CA PHE A 406 17.29 -5.29 1.80
C PHE A 406 16.79 -4.91 0.41
N HIS A 407 16.09 -5.83 -0.26
CA HIS A 407 15.51 -5.62 -1.59
C HIS A 407 14.12 -6.22 -1.63
N LEU A 408 13.15 -5.47 -2.10
CA LEU A 408 11.80 -5.99 -2.35
C LEU A 408 11.75 -6.57 -3.75
N LEU A 409 11.64 -7.89 -3.84
CA LEU A 409 11.59 -8.62 -5.10
C LEU A 409 10.15 -8.86 -5.55
N ASP A 410 9.90 -8.68 -6.85
CA ASP A 410 8.77 -9.31 -7.53
C ASP A 410 9.00 -10.83 -7.56
N VAL A 411 8.08 -11.57 -6.95
CA VAL A 411 8.22 -13.02 -6.80
C VAL A 411 8.21 -13.73 -8.16
N TYR A 412 7.33 -13.35 -9.08
CA TYR A 412 7.19 -14.04 -10.37
C TYR A 412 8.34 -13.74 -11.33
N GLU A 413 8.77 -12.47 -11.44
CA GLU A 413 9.91 -12.12 -12.30
C GLU A 413 11.19 -12.80 -11.83
N ASN A 414 11.45 -12.78 -10.52
CA ASN A 414 12.64 -13.40 -9.96
C ASN A 414 12.62 -14.94 -10.07
N LEU A 415 11.47 -15.60 -9.91
CA LEU A 415 11.34 -17.03 -10.18
C LEU A 415 11.65 -17.35 -11.66
N ALA A 416 11.16 -16.55 -12.59
CA ALA A 416 11.41 -16.75 -14.02
C ALA A 416 12.89 -16.56 -14.37
N GLU A 417 13.58 -15.58 -13.75
CA GLU A 417 15.01 -15.35 -13.96
C GLU A 417 15.87 -16.46 -13.39
N LEU A 418 15.60 -16.89 -12.15
CA LEU A 418 16.37 -17.95 -11.50
C LEU A 418 16.29 -19.29 -12.25
N LYS A 419 15.18 -19.58 -12.95
CA LYS A 419 15.08 -20.78 -13.78
C LYS A 419 15.90 -20.78 -15.05
N ARG A 420 16.39 -19.62 -15.50
CA ARG A 420 17.20 -19.48 -16.73
C ARG A 420 18.67 -19.78 -16.51
N VAL A 421 19.11 -19.97 -15.28
CA VAL A 421 20.52 -20.15 -14.92
C VAL A 421 20.74 -21.46 -14.17
N ASP A 422 21.97 -21.99 -14.24
CA ASP A 422 22.40 -23.05 -13.33
C ASP A 422 22.53 -22.45 -11.92
N MET A 423 21.52 -22.66 -11.08
CA MET A 423 21.42 -22.04 -9.77
C MET A 423 22.54 -22.50 -8.83
N THR A 424 23.17 -21.56 -8.16
CA THR A 424 23.98 -21.81 -6.98
C THR A 424 23.10 -22.29 -5.82
N SER A 425 23.69 -22.82 -4.74
CA SER A 425 22.93 -23.22 -3.54
C SER A 425 22.13 -22.06 -2.92
N VAL A 426 22.68 -20.86 -2.91
CA VAL A 426 22.02 -19.64 -2.40
C VAL A 426 20.82 -19.25 -3.30
N GLN A 427 20.98 -19.34 -4.61
CA GLN A 427 19.90 -19.07 -5.56
C GLN A 427 18.80 -20.13 -5.50
N ALA A 428 19.16 -21.40 -5.24
CA ALA A 428 18.16 -22.46 -5.03
C ALA A 428 17.38 -22.28 -3.71
N GLU A 429 18.00 -21.76 -2.67
CA GLU A 429 17.36 -21.40 -1.42
C GLU A 429 16.35 -20.25 -1.66
N LEU A 430 16.79 -19.15 -2.27
CA LEU A 430 15.89 -18.04 -2.66
C LEU A 430 14.73 -18.54 -3.53
N PHE A 431 14.99 -19.40 -4.50
CA PHE A 431 13.95 -19.96 -5.37
C PHE A 431 12.85 -20.68 -4.55
N ASN A 432 13.24 -21.46 -3.53
CA ASN A 432 12.27 -22.13 -2.65
C ASN A 432 11.50 -21.14 -1.78
N GLU A 433 12.15 -20.08 -1.27
CA GLU A 433 11.49 -19.03 -0.49
C GLU A 433 10.45 -18.26 -1.32
N LEU A 434 10.75 -18.01 -2.60
CA LEU A 434 9.80 -17.37 -3.52
C LEU A 434 8.63 -18.30 -3.86
N LEU A 435 8.84 -19.63 -3.98
CA LEU A 435 7.75 -20.59 -4.15
C LEU A 435 6.86 -20.63 -2.91
N ASP A 436 7.45 -20.69 -1.71
CA ASP A 436 6.70 -20.65 -0.44
C ASP A 436 5.87 -19.36 -0.31
N THR A 437 6.36 -18.27 -0.87
CA THR A 437 5.60 -17.02 -0.93
C THR A 437 4.34 -17.15 -1.79
N ILE A 438 4.43 -17.81 -2.95
CA ILE A 438 3.25 -18.09 -3.80
C ILE A 438 2.26 -18.98 -3.06
N ASP A 439 2.74 -20.05 -2.42
CA ASP A 439 1.89 -20.97 -1.65
C ASP A 439 1.16 -20.22 -0.52
N THR A 440 1.87 -19.34 0.17
CA THR A 440 1.28 -18.47 1.19
C THR A 440 0.16 -17.60 0.61
N MET A 441 0.39 -16.98 -0.55
CA MET A 441 -0.63 -16.15 -1.19
C MET A 441 -1.87 -16.95 -1.59
N HIS A 442 -1.69 -18.16 -2.14
CA HIS A 442 -2.79 -19.05 -2.46
C HIS A 442 -3.62 -19.45 -1.23
N ASN A 443 -2.95 -19.72 -0.11
CA ASN A 443 -3.62 -20.18 1.10
C ASN A 443 -4.43 -19.07 1.81
N TYR A 444 -4.03 -17.80 1.64
CA TYR A 444 -4.64 -16.68 2.35
C TYR A 444 -5.38 -15.69 1.44
N GLY A 445 -5.26 -15.82 0.12
CA GLY A 445 -5.94 -14.95 -0.85
C GLY A 445 -7.45 -15.20 -1.01
N GLY A 446 -7.98 -16.30 -0.46
CA GLY A 446 -9.40 -16.68 -0.61
C GLY A 446 -9.72 -17.33 -1.97
N GLU A 447 -10.54 -18.37 -1.98
CA GLU A 447 -10.88 -19.14 -3.19
C GLU A 447 -11.72 -18.32 -4.22
N GLU A 448 -12.41 -17.27 -3.78
CA GLU A 448 -13.30 -16.47 -4.63
C GLU A 448 -12.59 -15.21 -5.22
N LEU A 449 -11.39 -14.93 -4.75
CA LEU A 449 -10.58 -13.89 -5.37
C LEU A 449 -10.02 -14.48 -6.65
N ASP A 450 -10.41 -13.88 -7.77
CA ASP A 450 -9.57 -13.89 -8.98
C ASP A 450 -8.29 -13.06 -8.70
N ALA A 451 -7.85 -13.14 -7.44
CA ALA A 451 -6.61 -12.62 -6.87
C ALA A 451 -5.48 -13.55 -7.26
N GLY A 452 -5.40 -13.77 -8.53
CA GLY A 452 -4.20 -14.31 -9.13
C GLY A 452 -3.19 -13.19 -9.33
N PRO A 453 -1.97 -13.53 -9.72
CA PRO A 453 -0.97 -12.58 -10.14
C PRO A 453 -1.57 -11.54 -11.08
N SER A 454 -1.09 -10.30 -11.04
CA SER A 454 -1.56 -9.24 -11.93
C SER A 454 -1.61 -9.74 -13.38
N GLU A 455 -2.44 -9.15 -14.24
CA GLU A 455 -2.49 -9.57 -15.65
C GLU A 455 -1.10 -9.56 -16.31
N ARG A 456 -0.21 -8.69 -15.81
CA ARG A 456 1.18 -8.64 -16.22
C ARG A 456 1.95 -9.89 -15.83
N ASP A 457 1.83 -10.34 -14.57
CA ASP A 457 2.52 -11.53 -14.07
C ASP A 457 1.99 -12.79 -14.74
N ARG A 458 0.68 -12.88 -14.98
CA ARG A 458 0.09 -13.93 -15.81
C ARG A 458 0.66 -13.94 -17.22
N ARG A 459 0.92 -12.76 -17.83
CA ARG A 459 1.55 -12.65 -19.14
C ARG A 459 3.02 -13.05 -19.12
N ILE A 460 3.75 -12.70 -18.04
CA ILE A 460 5.15 -13.09 -17.86
C ILE A 460 5.25 -14.61 -17.74
N VAL A 461 4.44 -15.22 -16.88
CA VAL A 461 4.40 -16.68 -16.70
C VAL A 461 3.95 -17.38 -17.99
N ALA A 462 2.89 -16.90 -18.66
CA ALA A 462 2.42 -17.46 -19.93
C ALA A 462 3.49 -17.36 -21.03
N LYS A 463 4.18 -16.22 -21.10
CA LYS A 463 5.28 -16.01 -22.05
C LYS A 463 6.48 -16.91 -21.74
N ALA A 464 6.83 -17.08 -20.47
CA ALA A 464 7.90 -17.98 -20.06
C ALA A 464 7.55 -19.45 -20.41
N LEU A 465 6.27 -19.82 -20.31
CA LEU A 465 5.77 -21.12 -20.74
C LEU A 465 5.87 -21.33 -22.26
N GLU A 466 5.45 -20.34 -23.06
CA GLU A 466 5.54 -20.37 -24.53
C GLU A 466 6.99 -20.44 -25.02
N GLU A 467 7.90 -19.77 -24.34
CA GLU A 467 9.35 -19.78 -24.63
C GLU A 467 10.06 -21.05 -24.12
N GLY A 468 9.37 -21.93 -23.40
CA GLY A 468 9.90 -23.18 -22.82
C GLY A 468 10.78 -22.95 -21.60
N GLU A 469 10.75 -21.79 -21.00
CA GLU A 469 11.55 -21.39 -19.84
C GLU A 469 10.99 -21.94 -18.53
N ILE A 470 9.66 -22.23 -18.49
CA ILE A 470 9.01 -23.02 -17.44
C ILE A 470 8.40 -24.26 -18.09
N SER A 471 8.83 -25.46 -17.74
CA SER A 471 8.31 -26.68 -18.35
C SER A 471 6.96 -27.06 -17.70
N ASP A 472 6.05 -27.67 -18.53
CA ASP A 472 4.80 -28.26 -18.02
C ASP A 472 5.03 -29.28 -16.86
N SER A 473 6.22 -29.92 -16.83
CA SER A 473 6.60 -30.81 -15.73
C SER A 473 6.85 -30.07 -14.43
N THR A 474 7.33 -28.84 -14.49
CA THR A 474 7.56 -28.01 -13.29
C THR A 474 6.23 -27.51 -12.72
N ILE A 475 5.30 -27.06 -13.58
CA ILE A 475 3.94 -26.67 -13.14
C ILE A 475 3.21 -27.86 -12.53
N ARG A 476 3.39 -29.06 -13.10
CA ARG A 476 2.79 -30.28 -12.54
C ARG A 476 3.40 -30.63 -11.18
N SER A 477 4.74 -30.52 -11.03
CA SER A 477 5.39 -30.78 -9.73
C SER A 477 5.04 -29.75 -8.67
N LEU A 478 4.80 -28.49 -9.07
CA LEU A 478 4.30 -27.45 -8.18
C LEU A 478 2.88 -27.76 -7.69
N ARG A 479 1.96 -28.12 -8.60
CA ARG A 479 0.59 -28.53 -8.24
C ARG A 479 0.57 -29.79 -7.37
N GLU A 480 1.38 -30.80 -7.68
CA GLU A 480 1.51 -32.01 -6.86
C GLU A 480 2.07 -31.71 -5.46
N ALA A 481 2.97 -30.73 -5.33
CA ALA A 481 3.47 -30.25 -4.04
C ALA A 481 2.40 -29.46 -3.27
N GLU A 482 1.60 -28.62 -3.95
CA GLU A 482 0.46 -27.90 -3.37
C GLU A 482 -0.60 -28.89 -2.84
N GLU A 483 -0.99 -29.87 -3.64
CA GLU A 483 -1.95 -30.91 -3.23
C GLU A 483 -1.43 -31.70 -2.00
N ALA A 484 -0.13 -32.03 -1.97
CA ALA A 484 0.49 -32.73 -0.85
C ALA A 484 0.54 -31.86 0.42
N ALA A 485 0.85 -30.56 0.28
CA ALA A 485 0.88 -29.62 1.40
C ALA A 485 -0.54 -29.38 1.96
N ALA A 486 -1.56 -29.25 1.09
CA ALA A 486 -2.95 -29.12 1.49
C ALA A 486 -3.47 -30.38 2.21
N GLU A 487 -3.11 -31.57 1.73
CA GLU A 487 -3.44 -32.84 2.40
C GLU A 487 -2.75 -32.94 3.79
N GLN A 488 -1.51 -32.49 3.89
CA GLN A 488 -0.78 -32.50 5.14
C GLN A 488 -1.39 -31.51 6.15
N ALA A 489 -1.70 -30.29 5.73
CA ALA A 489 -2.37 -29.29 6.57
C ALA A 489 -3.75 -29.75 7.04
N ALA A 490 -4.53 -30.35 6.16
CA ALA A 490 -5.83 -30.94 6.50
C ALA A 490 -5.72 -32.13 7.48
N ARG A 491 -4.64 -32.88 7.41
CA ARG A 491 -4.35 -33.97 8.35
C ARG A 491 -3.95 -33.42 9.72
N GLU A 492 -3.07 -32.44 9.77
CA GLU A 492 -2.64 -31.78 11.02
C GLU A 492 -3.82 -31.11 11.73
N GLN A 493 -4.73 -30.47 10.98
CA GLN A 493 -5.96 -29.90 11.53
C GLN A 493 -6.90 -30.97 12.12
N ARG A 494 -7.03 -32.14 11.49
CA ARG A 494 -7.81 -33.23 12.04
C ARG A 494 -7.19 -33.83 13.30
N GLU A 495 -5.88 -34.04 13.30
CA GLU A 495 -5.13 -34.51 14.47
C GLU A 495 -5.23 -33.52 15.65
N ALA A 496 -5.18 -32.22 15.37
CA ALA A 496 -5.40 -31.18 16.38
C ALA A 496 -6.84 -31.17 16.94
N GLN A 497 -7.85 -31.34 16.07
CA GLN A 497 -9.25 -31.45 16.49
C GLN A 497 -9.53 -32.73 17.32
N GLU A 498 -8.93 -33.85 16.96
CA GLU A 498 -9.02 -35.09 17.72
C GLU A 498 -8.37 -34.98 19.10
N ALA A 499 -7.21 -34.31 19.18
CA ALA A 499 -6.53 -34.04 20.45
C ALA A 499 -7.32 -33.07 21.37
N ASP A 500 -8.02 -32.10 20.82
CA ASP A 500 -8.89 -31.19 21.60
C ASP A 500 -10.14 -31.91 22.10
N VAL A 501 -10.67 -32.85 21.38
CA VAL A 501 -11.81 -33.68 21.81
C VAL A 501 -11.38 -34.63 22.94
N GLU A 502 -10.23 -35.29 22.86
CA GLU A 502 -9.72 -36.16 23.93
C GLU A 502 -9.43 -35.38 25.22
N ASN A 503 -8.89 -34.15 25.12
CA ASN A 503 -8.65 -33.27 26.28
C ASN A 503 -9.96 -32.72 26.89
N SER A 504 -11.07 -32.74 26.19
CA SER A 504 -12.37 -32.26 26.69
C SER A 504 -13.19 -33.37 27.39
N GLU A 505 -12.79 -34.63 27.26
CA GLU A 505 -13.45 -35.77 27.91
C GLU A 505 -12.74 -36.30 29.19
N GLU A 506 -11.54 -35.72 29.55
CA GLU A 506 -10.89 -35.89 30.85
C GLU A 506 -11.24 -34.69 31.80
#